data_08efd15291441484bcd550b842056d9f
#
_entry.id   08efd15291441484bcd550b842056d9f
#
_cell.length_a   1.000
_cell.length_b   1.000
_cell.length_c   1.000
_cell.angle_alpha   90.00
_cell.angle_beta   90.00
_cell.angle_gamma   90.00
#
_symmetry.space_group_name_H-M   'P 1'
#
loop_
_entity.id
_entity.type
_entity.pdbx_description
1 polymer ?
#
loop_
_entity_poly.entity_id
_entity_poly.type
_entity_poly.pdbx_seq_one_letter_code
_entity_poly.pdbx_strand_id
1 'polypeptide(L)'
;MKKTMLALCCFLATAGWAQTLPYQNPNLGSEQRAKDLVSRLTLKEKAILMHDESDAIPRLGIKKFHWWSEALHGFANQTGVTVFPEPIGMAATFNDGLIYTVFNAVSDETRAHYNMNKAMGKENNRFAGLSVWTPNINIFRDPRWGRGQETYGEDPYLTSRMKSNLIIMERSMHARKQTHIHTS
;
A
#
# COMPACT_ATOMS: atom_id res chain seq x y z
N MET A 1 44.11 -58.72 -23.92
CA MET A 1 43.33 -58.35 -22.73
C MET A 1 43.28 -56.81 -22.67
N LYS A 2 42.21 -56.22 -23.13
CA LYS A 2 42.01 -54.73 -23.14
C LYS A 2 41.31 -54.36 -21.82
N LYS A 3 41.95 -53.53 -21.00
CA LYS A 3 41.37 -52.95 -19.78
C LYS A 3 40.61 -51.70 -20.17
N THR A 4 39.30 -51.76 -20.18
CA THR A 4 38.41 -50.60 -20.29
C THR A 4 38.32 -49.88 -18.95
N MET A 5 38.89 -48.67 -18.88
CA MET A 5 38.79 -47.79 -17.74
C MET A 5 37.49 -46.99 -17.85
N LEU A 6 36.53 -47.30 -16.98
CA LEU A 6 35.25 -46.61 -16.88
C LEU A 6 35.44 -45.33 -16.08
N ALA A 7 35.42 -44.18 -16.73
CA ALA A 7 35.47 -42.87 -16.08
C ALA A 7 34.07 -42.52 -15.56
N LEU A 8 33.87 -42.62 -14.24
CA LEU A 8 32.66 -42.19 -13.54
C LEU A 8 32.73 -40.68 -13.38
N CYS A 9 32.10 -39.93 -14.30
CA CYS A 9 31.86 -38.51 -14.13
C CYS A 9 30.80 -38.28 -13.05
N CYS A 10 31.22 -37.95 -11.85
CA CYS A 10 30.34 -37.44 -10.81
C CYS A 10 29.89 -36.02 -11.19
N PHE A 11 28.72 -35.90 -11.78
CA PHE A 11 27.99 -34.62 -11.87
C PHE A 11 27.55 -34.23 -10.46
N LEU A 12 28.36 -33.41 -9.78
CA LEU A 12 27.93 -32.68 -8.60
C LEU A 12 26.95 -31.60 -9.06
N ALA A 13 25.67 -31.96 -9.10
CA ALA A 13 24.59 -30.99 -9.17
C ALA A 13 24.66 -30.14 -7.90
N THR A 14 25.35 -29.03 -7.95
CA THR A 14 25.24 -27.99 -6.93
C THR A 14 23.82 -27.45 -7.02
N ALA A 15 22.91 -28.00 -6.21
CA ALA A 15 21.64 -27.37 -5.91
C ALA A 15 21.96 -25.99 -5.33
N GLY A 16 22.02 -24.99 -6.20
CA GLY A 16 22.16 -23.60 -5.79
C GLY A 16 20.93 -23.26 -4.95
N TRP A 17 21.07 -23.28 -3.65
CA TRP A 17 20.09 -22.72 -2.75
C TRP A 17 19.96 -21.25 -3.15
N ALA A 18 18.83 -20.88 -3.76
CA ALA A 18 18.56 -19.51 -4.09
C ALA A 18 18.56 -18.72 -2.78
N GLN A 19 19.67 -18.05 -2.51
CA GLN A 19 19.83 -17.27 -1.29
C GLN A 19 18.79 -16.16 -1.34
N THR A 20 17.83 -16.21 -0.40
CA THR A 20 16.81 -15.17 -0.27
C THR A 20 17.51 -13.83 -0.08
N LEU A 21 17.30 -12.90 -1.00
CA LEU A 21 17.92 -11.58 -0.93
C LEU A 21 17.39 -10.82 0.30
N PRO A 22 18.21 -9.98 0.95
CA PRO A 22 17.81 -9.27 2.17
C PRO A 22 16.48 -8.52 2.05
N TYR A 23 16.21 -7.85 0.92
CA TYR A 23 14.93 -7.15 0.73
C TYR A 23 13.72 -8.08 0.67
N GLN A 24 13.91 -9.35 0.33
CA GLN A 24 12.86 -10.38 0.27
C GLN A 24 12.62 -11.06 1.62
N ASN A 25 13.54 -10.91 2.57
CA ASN A 25 13.45 -11.56 3.88
C ASN A 25 12.47 -10.79 4.80
N PRO A 26 11.28 -11.35 5.13
CA PRO A 26 10.29 -10.68 5.95
C PRO A 26 10.73 -10.47 7.41
N ASN A 27 11.74 -11.20 7.88
CA ASN A 27 12.25 -11.10 9.25
C ASN A 27 13.20 -9.91 9.46
N LEU A 28 13.62 -9.24 8.38
CA LEU A 28 14.42 -8.02 8.46
C LEU A 28 13.52 -6.79 8.56
N GLY A 29 13.99 -5.77 9.29
CA GLY A 29 13.31 -4.50 9.40
C GLY A 29 13.09 -3.81 8.05
N SER A 30 11.99 -3.06 7.91
CA SER A 30 11.59 -2.41 6.65
C SER A 30 12.67 -1.49 6.09
N GLU A 31 13.37 -0.75 6.94
CA GLU A 31 14.44 0.15 6.53
C GLU A 31 15.63 -0.61 5.93
N GLN A 32 16.05 -1.71 6.55
CA GLN A 32 17.14 -2.54 6.05
C GLN A 32 16.78 -3.16 4.69
N ARG A 33 15.55 -3.66 4.56
CA ARG A 33 15.02 -4.20 3.31
C ARG A 33 14.97 -3.15 2.21
N ALA A 34 14.49 -1.95 2.53
CA ALA A 34 14.43 -0.84 1.59
C ALA A 34 15.82 -0.41 1.12
N LYS A 35 16.79 -0.27 2.02
CA LYS A 35 18.18 0.06 1.67
C LYS A 35 18.81 -0.97 0.73
N ASP A 36 18.64 -2.25 1.02
CA ASP A 36 19.14 -3.32 0.15
C ASP A 36 18.49 -3.27 -1.23
N LEU A 37 17.14 -3.14 -1.30
CA LEU A 37 16.43 -3.02 -2.58
C LEU A 37 16.93 -1.82 -3.39
N VAL A 38 16.98 -0.63 -2.80
CA VAL A 38 17.40 0.61 -3.46
C VAL A 38 18.84 0.51 -4.00
N SER A 39 19.72 -0.20 -3.30
CA SER A 39 21.11 -0.42 -3.75
C SER A 39 21.18 -1.27 -5.03
N ARG A 40 20.17 -2.10 -5.29
CA ARG A 40 20.09 -2.99 -6.47
C ARG A 40 19.41 -2.35 -7.68
N LEU A 41 18.69 -1.25 -7.48
CA LEU A 41 17.97 -0.54 -8.54
C LEU A 41 18.91 0.30 -9.38
N THR A 42 18.76 0.24 -10.70
CA THR A 42 19.34 1.21 -11.63
C THR A 42 18.65 2.56 -11.49
N LEU A 43 19.27 3.63 -12.00
CA LEU A 43 18.66 4.96 -11.99
C LEU A 43 17.32 4.99 -12.72
N LYS A 44 17.21 4.29 -13.86
CA LYS A 44 15.96 4.17 -14.64
C LYS A 44 14.86 3.49 -13.82
N GLU A 45 15.19 2.41 -13.13
CA GLU A 45 14.21 1.68 -12.29
C GLU A 45 13.78 2.52 -11.08
N LYS A 46 14.68 3.28 -10.48
CA LYS A 46 14.33 4.25 -9.42
C LYS A 46 13.33 5.30 -9.92
N ALA A 47 13.54 5.83 -11.13
CA ALA A 47 12.64 6.80 -11.73
C ALA A 47 11.25 6.19 -12.02
N ILE A 48 11.19 4.94 -12.52
CA ILE A 48 9.93 4.22 -12.76
C ILE A 48 9.13 4.05 -11.46
N LEU A 49 9.79 3.72 -10.34
CA LEU A 49 9.12 3.54 -9.05
C LEU A 49 8.59 4.85 -8.44
N MET A 50 8.94 6.01 -9.01
CA MET A 50 8.40 7.32 -8.59
C MET A 50 7.07 7.68 -9.26
N HIS A 51 6.62 6.91 -10.25
CA HIS A 51 5.32 7.12 -10.88
C HIS A 51 4.20 6.51 -10.03
N ASP A 52 2.98 7.04 -10.18
CA ASP A 52 1.78 6.49 -9.53
C ASP A 52 1.45 5.08 -10.05
N GLU A 53 1.79 4.80 -11.29
CA GLU A 53 1.78 3.48 -11.92
C GLU A 53 3.23 3.02 -12.14
N SER A 54 3.73 2.19 -11.23
CA SER A 54 5.08 1.66 -11.28
C SER A 54 5.12 0.35 -12.07
N ASP A 55 5.94 0.30 -13.13
CA ASP A 55 6.15 -0.91 -13.90
C ASP A 55 6.83 -2.01 -13.07
N ALA A 56 6.64 -3.25 -13.52
CA ALA A 56 7.33 -4.39 -12.92
C ALA A 56 8.84 -4.33 -13.15
N ILE A 57 9.61 -4.83 -12.18
CA ILE A 57 11.06 -5.06 -12.32
C ILE A 57 11.33 -6.56 -12.16
N PRO A 58 11.14 -7.35 -13.24
CA PRO A 58 11.14 -8.83 -13.16
C PRO A 58 12.44 -9.40 -12.58
N ARG A 59 13.60 -8.80 -12.92
CA ARG A 59 14.91 -9.27 -12.40
C ARG A 59 15.04 -9.19 -10.87
N LEU A 60 14.20 -8.38 -10.22
CA LEU A 60 14.14 -8.25 -8.75
C LEU A 60 12.83 -8.85 -8.19
N GLY A 61 12.02 -9.50 -9.01
CA GLY A 61 10.74 -10.06 -8.57
C GLY A 61 9.71 -9.02 -8.13
N ILE A 62 9.91 -7.74 -8.52
CA ILE A 62 8.98 -6.66 -8.21
C ILE A 62 7.86 -6.69 -9.25
N LYS A 63 6.63 -6.81 -8.77
CA LYS A 63 5.43 -6.75 -9.60
C LYS A 63 5.09 -5.30 -9.94
N LYS A 64 4.35 -5.09 -11.05
CA LYS A 64 3.69 -3.83 -11.32
C LYS A 64 2.83 -3.42 -10.11
N PHE A 65 2.80 -2.13 -9.80
CA PHE A 65 2.04 -1.61 -8.68
C PHE A 65 1.41 -0.26 -9.05
N HIS A 66 0.16 -0.07 -8.64
CA HIS A 66 -0.52 1.20 -8.76
C HIS A 66 -0.72 1.81 -7.38
N TRP A 67 -0.17 3.01 -7.18
CA TRP A 67 -0.21 3.72 -5.90
C TRP A 67 -1.54 4.42 -5.65
N TRP A 68 -2.32 4.64 -6.70
CA TRP A 68 -3.49 5.50 -6.64
C TRP A 68 -4.74 4.73 -6.25
N SER A 69 -5.11 4.87 -4.99
CA SER A 69 -6.45 4.65 -4.47
C SER A 69 -6.82 5.86 -3.61
N GLU A 70 -8.10 6.15 -3.49
CA GLU A 70 -8.61 7.28 -2.74
C GLU A 70 -9.74 6.82 -1.82
N ALA A 71 -9.81 7.43 -0.62
CA ALA A 71 -10.81 7.11 0.38
C ALA A 71 -11.21 8.35 1.20
N LEU A 72 -11.34 9.49 0.55
CA LEU A 72 -11.54 10.78 1.21
C LEU A 72 -12.82 10.83 2.04
N HIS A 73 -13.91 10.24 1.52
CA HIS A 73 -15.21 10.11 2.18
C HIS A 73 -15.93 8.80 1.82
N GLY A 74 -15.16 7.76 1.62
CA GLY A 74 -15.56 6.42 1.16
C GLY A 74 -14.55 5.93 0.13
N PHE A 75 -14.47 4.61 -0.10
CA PHE A 75 -13.50 4.05 -1.05
C PHE A 75 -13.89 4.39 -2.49
N ALA A 76 -13.11 5.23 -3.14
CA ALA A 76 -13.45 5.84 -4.42
C ALA A 76 -13.48 4.84 -5.59
N ASN A 77 -14.35 5.14 -6.57
CA ASN A 77 -14.49 4.38 -7.83
C ASN A 77 -14.81 2.90 -7.64
N GLN A 78 -15.50 2.55 -6.56
CA GLN A 78 -15.99 1.21 -6.28
C GLN A 78 -17.51 1.19 -6.23
N THR A 79 -18.10 0.00 -6.46
CA THR A 79 -19.52 -0.25 -6.28
C THR A 79 -19.78 -0.96 -4.96
N GLY A 80 -20.94 -0.71 -4.34
CA GLY A 80 -21.34 -1.36 -3.09
C GLY A 80 -20.56 -0.88 -1.86
N VAL A 81 -19.95 0.31 -1.92
CA VAL A 81 -19.29 0.97 -0.80
C VAL A 81 -20.15 2.09 -0.23
N THR A 82 -19.94 2.42 1.04
CA THR A 82 -20.60 3.55 1.69
C THR A 82 -19.94 4.87 1.27
N VAL A 83 -20.77 5.83 0.86
CA VAL A 83 -20.35 7.20 0.59
C VAL A 83 -20.74 8.07 1.77
N PHE A 84 -19.76 8.66 2.43
CA PHE A 84 -19.92 9.57 3.54
C PHE A 84 -19.95 11.03 3.05
N PRO A 85 -20.37 12.00 3.89
CA PRO A 85 -20.23 13.42 3.55
C PRO A 85 -18.78 13.79 3.25
N GLU A 86 -18.59 14.83 2.43
CA GLU A 86 -17.27 15.44 2.20
C GLU A 86 -16.60 15.84 3.53
N PRO A 87 -15.26 15.88 3.60
CA PRO A 87 -14.52 16.19 4.83
C PRO A 87 -14.97 17.48 5.54
N ILE A 88 -15.31 18.53 4.80
CA ILE A 88 -15.82 19.79 5.38
C ILE A 88 -17.13 19.57 6.13
N GLY A 89 -18.03 18.74 5.59
CA GLY A 89 -19.29 18.38 6.25
C GLY A 89 -19.06 17.51 7.48
N MET A 90 -18.13 16.56 7.41
CA MET A 90 -17.75 15.74 8.56
C MET A 90 -17.11 16.60 9.67
N ALA A 91 -16.26 17.58 9.31
CA ALA A 91 -15.63 18.48 10.26
C ALA A 91 -16.63 19.38 11.00
N ALA A 92 -17.73 19.77 10.34
CA ALA A 92 -18.81 20.58 10.94
C ALA A 92 -19.52 19.87 12.11
N THR A 93 -19.31 18.59 12.30
CA THR A 93 -19.79 17.84 13.50
C THR A 93 -18.99 18.15 14.75
N PHE A 94 -17.77 18.65 14.64
CA PHE A 94 -16.81 18.84 15.72
C PHE A 94 -16.56 17.57 16.56
N ASN A 95 -16.81 16.39 15.98
CA ASN A 95 -16.74 15.09 16.63
C ASN A 95 -15.63 14.22 16.01
N ASP A 96 -14.46 14.24 16.61
CA ASP A 96 -13.30 13.46 16.13
C ASP A 96 -13.48 11.94 16.33
N GLY A 97 -14.27 11.51 17.33
CA GLY A 97 -14.64 10.11 17.53
C GLY A 97 -15.54 9.57 16.41
N LEU A 98 -16.43 10.42 15.86
CA LEU A 98 -17.23 10.06 14.69
C LEU A 98 -16.32 9.84 13.47
N ILE A 99 -15.32 10.68 13.26
CA ILE A 99 -14.37 10.53 12.16
C ILE A 99 -13.65 9.18 12.25
N TYR A 100 -13.19 8.79 13.44
CA TYR A 100 -12.59 7.47 13.65
C TYR A 100 -13.55 6.34 13.23
N THR A 101 -14.82 6.42 13.63
CA THR A 101 -15.84 5.40 13.30
C THR A 101 -16.08 5.31 11.79
N VAL A 102 -16.22 6.46 11.11
CA VAL A 102 -16.38 6.55 9.66
C VAL A 102 -15.21 5.89 8.94
N PHE A 103 -13.99 6.29 9.27
CA PHE A 103 -12.81 5.76 8.57
C PHE A 103 -12.47 4.31 8.95
N ASN A 104 -12.94 3.82 10.09
CA ASN A 104 -12.86 2.39 10.38
C ASN A 104 -13.76 1.59 9.42
N ALA A 105 -14.99 2.05 9.16
CA ALA A 105 -15.87 1.45 8.15
C ALA A 105 -15.25 1.51 6.74
N VAL A 106 -14.74 2.68 6.34
CA VAL A 106 -14.02 2.84 5.06
C VAL A 106 -12.84 1.88 4.94
N SER A 107 -12.09 1.68 6.03
CA SER A 107 -10.97 0.73 6.09
C SER A 107 -11.42 -0.70 5.82
N ASP A 108 -12.49 -1.13 6.45
CA ASP A 108 -13.02 -2.49 6.30
C ASP A 108 -13.53 -2.73 4.87
N GLU A 109 -14.25 -1.76 4.29
CA GLU A 109 -14.72 -1.81 2.90
C GLU A 109 -13.54 -1.83 1.91
N THR A 110 -12.54 -0.97 2.09
CA THR A 110 -11.32 -0.94 1.27
C THR A 110 -10.60 -2.29 1.32
N ARG A 111 -10.51 -2.90 2.49
CA ARG A 111 -9.90 -4.22 2.66
C ARG A 111 -10.69 -5.32 1.97
N ALA A 112 -12.02 -5.28 2.05
CA ALA A 112 -12.89 -6.24 1.39
C ALA A 112 -12.71 -6.18 -0.13
N HIS A 113 -12.71 -4.97 -0.71
CA HIS A 113 -12.46 -4.75 -2.15
C HIS A 113 -11.06 -5.19 -2.57
N TYR A 114 -10.03 -4.89 -1.78
CA TYR A 114 -8.68 -5.37 -2.04
C TYR A 114 -8.62 -6.91 -2.09
N ASN A 115 -9.27 -7.60 -1.15
CA ASN A 115 -9.29 -9.06 -1.12
C ASN A 115 -10.00 -9.64 -2.34
N MET A 116 -11.11 -9.04 -2.78
CA MET A 116 -11.80 -9.41 -4.02
C MET A 116 -10.89 -9.20 -5.25
N ASN A 117 -10.27 -8.03 -5.36
CA ASN A 117 -9.35 -7.71 -6.45
C ASN A 117 -8.17 -8.67 -6.47
N LYS A 118 -7.63 -9.03 -5.31
CA LYS A 118 -6.54 -10.00 -5.16
C LYS A 118 -6.95 -11.40 -5.63
N ALA A 119 -8.15 -11.84 -5.27
CA ALA A 119 -8.68 -13.13 -5.73
C ALA A 119 -8.86 -13.17 -7.27
N MET A 120 -9.07 -12.03 -7.91
CA MET A 120 -9.17 -11.87 -9.35
C MET A 120 -7.82 -11.56 -10.04
N GLY A 121 -6.71 -11.43 -9.30
CA GLY A 121 -5.40 -11.01 -9.83
C GLY A 121 -5.34 -9.55 -10.27
N LYS A 122 -6.20 -8.69 -9.72
CA LYS A 122 -6.35 -7.26 -10.09
C LYS A 122 -5.88 -6.28 -9.01
N GLU A 123 -5.25 -6.77 -7.93
CA GLU A 123 -4.85 -5.99 -6.76
C GLU A 123 -3.85 -4.86 -7.05
N ASN A 124 -3.20 -4.92 -8.22
CA ASN A 124 -2.22 -3.93 -8.66
C ASN A 124 -2.80 -2.93 -9.68
N ASN A 125 -4.11 -2.93 -9.89
CA ASN A 125 -4.77 -1.94 -10.75
C ASN A 125 -5.05 -0.65 -9.99
N ARG A 126 -5.33 0.43 -10.73
CA ARG A 126 -5.78 1.70 -10.16
C ARG A 126 -7.06 1.49 -9.35
N PHE A 127 -7.17 2.11 -8.19
CA PHE A 127 -8.26 1.97 -7.22
C PHE A 127 -8.49 0.54 -6.69
N ALA A 128 -7.51 -0.34 -6.80
CA ALA A 128 -7.62 -1.73 -6.34
C ALA A 128 -6.72 -2.04 -5.15
N GLY A 129 -5.75 -1.18 -4.86
CA GLY A 129 -4.75 -1.37 -3.80
C GLY A 129 -5.18 -0.82 -2.44
N LEU A 130 -4.27 -0.97 -1.46
CA LEU A 130 -4.41 -0.46 -0.09
C LEU A 130 -3.60 0.80 0.18
N SER A 131 -3.00 1.38 -0.85
CA SER A 131 -2.33 2.67 -0.77
C SER A 131 -3.35 3.75 -1.12
N VAL A 132 -3.79 4.52 -0.14
CA VAL A 132 -4.81 5.56 -0.32
C VAL A 132 -4.21 6.95 -0.19
N TRP A 133 -4.61 7.87 -1.08
CA TRP A 133 -4.15 9.27 -1.11
C TRP A 133 -5.11 10.17 -0.32
N THR A 134 -5.22 9.87 0.95
CA THR A 134 -6.14 10.47 1.91
C THR A 134 -5.43 10.58 3.25
N PRO A 135 -5.66 11.65 4.04
CA PRO A 135 -6.50 12.81 3.83
C PRO A 135 -5.83 13.91 3.00
N ASN A 136 -6.60 14.91 2.54
CA ASN A 136 -6.04 16.16 2.03
C ASN A 136 -5.41 16.93 3.21
N ILE A 137 -4.06 16.97 3.28
CA ILE A 137 -3.30 17.64 4.35
C ILE A 137 -3.18 19.14 4.03
N ASN A 138 -4.28 19.85 4.10
CA ASN A 138 -4.30 21.30 3.89
C ASN A 138 -5.43 21.92 4.69
N ILE A 139 -5.45 23.26 4.76
CA ILE A 139 -6.55 24.05 5.34
C ILE A 139 -7.18 24.91 4.25
N PHE A 140 -8.46 25.19 4.40
CA PHE A 140 -9.24 25.98 3.44
C PHE A 140 -8.95 27.48 3.63
N ARG A 141 -7.99 28.02 2.89
CA ARG A 141 -7.53 29.42 3.02
C ARG A 141 -8.28 30.41 2.14
N ASP A 142 -8.81 29.97 1.03
CA ASP A 142 -9.40 30.84 0.01
C ASP A 142 -10.65 30.19 -0.57
N PRO A 143 -11.83 30.84 -0.53
CA PRO A 143 -13.09 30.29 -1.03
C PRO A 143 -13.09 30.05 -2.56
N ARG A 144 -12.15 30.64 -3.30
CA ARG A 144 -11.98 30.39 -4.74
C ARG A 144 -11.28 29.07 -5.05
N TRP A 145 -10.69 28.43 -4.05
CA TRP A 145 -10.02 27.14 -4.25
C TRP A 145 -11.04 26.02 -4.48
N GLY A 146 -11.03 25.42 -5.68
CA GLY A 146 -12.01 24.44 -6.14
C GLY A 146 -12.02 23.10 -5.38
N ARG A 147 -11.05 22.84 -4.49
CA ARG A 147 -10.95 21.63 -3.67
C ARG A 147 -11.13 21.89 -2.16
N GLY A 148 -11.74 23.02 -1.81
CA GLY A 148 -11.93 23.39 -0.41
C GLY A 148 -12.75 22.38 0.40
N GLN A 149 -13.78 21.77 -0.21
CA GLN A 149 -14.63 20.76 0.41
C GLN A 149 -13.90 19.47 0.81
N GLU A 150 -12.75 19.20 0.21
CA GLU A 150 -11.89 18.06 0.55
C GLU A 150 -11.09 18.27 1.85
N THR A 151 -11.19 19.43 2.47
CA THR A 151 -10.50 19.77 3.71
C THR A 151 -11.44 19.74 4.90
N TYR A 152 -10.86 19.74 6.11
CA TYR A 152 -11.62 19.84 7.37
C TYR A 152 -11.86 21.30 7.79
N GLY A 153 -11.77 22.26 6.85
CA GLY A 153 -12.00 23.69 7.08
C GLY A 153 -10.72 24.50 7.23
N GLU A 154 -10.89 25.73 7.71
CA GLU A 154 -9.82 26.75 7.80
C GLU A 154 -9.01 26.67 9.09
N ASP A 155 -9.56 26.05 10.15
CA ASP A 155 -8.90 25.95 11.46
C ASP A 155 -7.86 24.81 11.49
N PRO A 156 -6.57 25.10 11.74
CA PRO A 156 -5.53 24.10 11.81
C PRO A 156 -5.68 23.17 13.02
N TYR A 157 -6.25 23.64 14.13
CA TYR A 157 -6.47 22.80 15.32
C TYR A 157 -7.55 21.75 15.04
N LEU A 158 -8.72 22.15 14.54
CA LEU A 158 -9.78 21.22 14.15
C LEU A 158 -9.28 20.21 13.11
N THR A 159 -8.58 20.71 12.09
CA THR A 159 -7.97 19.87 11.04
C THR A 159 -7.02 18.82 11.64
N SER A 160 -6.18 19.19 12.60
CA SER A 160 -5.24 18.26 13.22
C SER A 160 -5.94 17.18 14.04
N ARG A 161 -7.00 17.54 14.76
CA ARG A 161 -7.81 16.61 15.57
C ARG A 161 -8.48 15.56 14.68
N MET A 162 -9.16 16.01 13.63
CA MET A 162 -9.86 15.13 12.68
C MET A 162 -8.89 14.17 11.97
N LYS A 163 -7.77 14.68 11.47
CA LYS A 163 -6.78 13.88 10.73
C LYS A 163 -6.02 12.87 11.59
N SER A 164 -5.79 13.15 12.86
CA SER A 164 -5.07 12.22 13.75
C SER A 164 -5.78 10.88 13.85
N ASN A 165 -7.10 10.88 13.92
CA ASN A 165 -7.91 9.65 13.98
C ASN A 165 -7.89 8.87 12.65
N LEU A 166 -7.79 9.54 11.52
CA LEU A 166 -7.67 8.92 10.21
C LEU A 166 -6.30 8.21 10.04
N ILE A 167 -5.21 8.84 10.47
CA ILE A 167 -3.86 8.26 10.41
C ILE A 167 -3.74 7.00 11.29
N ILE A 168 -4.39 6.97 12.43
CA ILE A 168 -4.44 5.78 13.30
C ILE A 168 -5.10 4.61 12.56
N MET A 169 -6.16 4.87 11.81
CA MET A 169 -6.84 3.87 10.98
C MET A 169 -5.93 3.31 9.87
N GLU A 170 -5.20 4.16 9.14
CA GLU A 170 -4.26 3.70 8.10
C GLU A 170 -3.20 2.75 8.66
N ARG A 171 -2.67 3.05 9.84
CA ARG A 171 -1.75 2.16 10.55
C ARG A 171 -2.41 0.81 10.90
N SER A 172 -3.67 0.82 11.33
CA SER A 172 -4.39 -0.41 11.66
C SER A 172 -4.68 -1.27 10.43
N MET A 173 -4.92 -0.67 9.26
CA MET A 173 -5.01 -1.41 7.99
C MET A 173 -3.73 -2.19 7.67
N HIS A 174 -2.57 -1.60 7.94
CA HIS A 174 -1.29 -2.26 7.71
C HIS A 174 -0.97 -3.33 8.76
N ALA A 175 -1.31 -3.10 10.04
CA ALA A 175 -1.06 -4.04 11.13
C ALA A 175 -1.90 -5.32 11.06
N ARG A 176 -3.17 -5.23 10.66
CA ARG A 176 -4.05 -6.41 10.49
C ARG A 176 -3.56 -7.39 9.42
N LYS A 177 -2.64 -7.00 8.55
CA LYS A 177 -2.00 -7.86 7.56
C LYS A 177 -1.07 -8.91 8.19
N GLN A 178 -0.51 -8.64 9.38
CA GLN A 178 0.45 -9.54 10.03
C GLN A 178 -0.20 -10.66 10.85
N THR A 179 -1.41 -10.46 11.35
CA THR A 179 -2.08 -11.44 12.23
C THR A 179 -2.74 -12.60 11.48
N HIS A 180 -3.07 -12.47 10.20
CA HIS A 180 -3.67 -13.55 9.40
C HIS A 180 -2.68 -14.47 8.69
N ILE A 181 -1.38 -14.23 8.77
CA ILE A 181 -0.35 -15.07 8.13
C ILE A 181 0.09 -16.22 9.05
N HIS A 182 -0.24 -16.17 10.33
CA HIS A 182 0.19 -17.18 11.32
C HIS A 182 -0.86 -18.25 11.67
N THR A 183 -1.99 -18.31 11.00
CA THR A 183 -3.07 -19.30 11.29
C THR A 183 -3.53 -20.09 10.07
N SER A 184 -2.61 -20.34 9.13
CA SER A 184 -2.88 -21.32 8.04
C SER A 184 -1.66 -22.18 7.77
#